data_69b8d4ee46786bc212e4366f62cdd6e1
#
_entry.id   69b8d4ee46786bc212e4366f62cdd6e1
#
_cell.length_a   1.000
_cell.length_b   1.000
_cell.length_c   1.000
_cell.angle_alpha   90.00
_cell.angle_beta   90.00
_cell.angle_gamma   90.00
#
_symmetry.space_group_name_H-M   'P 1'
#
loop_
_entity.id
_entity.type
_entity.pdbx_description
1 polymer ?
#
loop_
_entity_poly.entity_id
_entity_poly.type
_entity_poly.pdbx_seq_one_letter_code
_entity_poly.pdbx_strand_id
1 'polypeptide(L)'
;MSNPALTAAAEASKAWPFEEARKLIARVERSGQSEVLFETGYGPSGLPHIGTFGEVARTTMVRHAFRVLTGDRIKTRLIAFSDDMDGLRKVPDNVPNADMLRGHLGKPLTEIPDPFGQYESFAAHNNAMLRRFLDGFGFDYEFASSTAYYKSGRFDAALLHMLRNFEAVQKIMLPSLREERASTYSPFLPIHPVTRVVMQVPLTGMDPDKGVIQWRDPATGEEFETPVTGGRCKLQWKPDWAMRWYALDVDYEMAGKDLIDSVKLSSRIVRALGREPPEGFNYELFLDEKGQKISKSKGNGLTIDEWLTYASPESLALFMFQKPTAAKRLHFDVIPRTVDDYLGFLDAYPRQEWKERLGNPAWHIHSGEPPAAETLTHGHEAATSVSFAMLLNLAAVANSDNPEVLWGFLRRYAPAASPQNHPRLDKLVGYACAYFRDFVAPKKRYRAADEVERAALAQVSELLGRLPADATAEDIQHALYDVARPIPRYQDLKAKGATAERPGVSNEFFNMIYAVLLGEERGPRLGSFIALYGVAETRALIAKALAGELAKAA
;
A
#
# COMPACT_ATOMS: atom_id res chain seq x y z
N MET A 1 -30.73 -9.79 -0.12
CA MET A 1 -31.08 -10.77 0.93
C MET A 1 -29.81 -11.09 1.71
N SER A 2 -29.80 -10.93 3.03
CA SER A 2 -28.62 -11.23 3.85
C SER A 2 -28.36 -12.75 3.82
N ASN A 3 -27.12 -13.12 3.51
CA ASN A 3 -26.68 -14.52 3.62
C ASN A 3 -26.38 -14.82 5.10
N PRO A 4 -27.19 -15.68 5.79
CA PRO A 4 -27.01 -15.93 7.22
C PRO A 4 -25.63 -16.50 7.58
N ALA A 5 -25.04 -17.31 6.67
CA ALA A 5 -23.71 -17.88 6.86
C ALA A 5 -22.62 -16.82 6.80
N LEU A 6 -22.74 -15.84 5.91
CA LEU A 6 -21.84 -14.69 5.83
C LEU A 6 -21.94 -13.84 7.10
N THR A 7 -23.15 -13.54 7.59
CA THR A 7 -23.37 -12.73 8.79
C THR A 7 -22.72 -13.39 10.00
N ALA A 8 -23.00 -14.68 10.25
CA ALA A 8 -22.40 -15.42 11.37
C ALA A 8 -20.87 -15.49 11.29
N ALA A 9 -20.33 -15.69 10.08
CA ALA A 9 -18.89 -15.69 9.86
C ALA A 9 -18.27 -14.31 10.11
N ALA A 10 -18.94 -13.22 9.70
CA ALA A 10 -18.49 -11.84 9.90
C ALA A 10 -18.44 -11.46 11.39
N GLU A 11 -19.46 -11.84 12.15
CA GLU A 11 -19.50 -11.62 13.60
C GLU A 11 -18.34 -12.32 14.32
N ALA A 12 -17.94 -13.52 13.87
CA ALA A 12 -16.86 -14.31 14.44
C ALA A 12 -15.47 -14.01 13.87
N SER A 13 -15.37 -13.22 12.78
CA SER A 13 -14.11 -12.98 12.07
C SER A 13 -13.10 -12.23 12.94
N LYS A 14 -11.84 -12.72 12.95
CA LYS A 14 -10.68 -12.08 13.59
C LYS A 14 -9.82 -11.28 12.61
N ALA A 15 -10.25 -11.13 11.36
CA ALA A 15 -9.55 -10.25 10.45
C ALA A 15 -9.65 -8.80 10.96
N TRP A 16 -8.52 -8.09 10.95
CA TRP A 16 -8.43 -6.76 11.57
C TRP A 16 -9.48 -5.74 11.07
N PRO A 17 -9.95 -5.76 9.79
CA PRO A 17 -11.01 -4.83 9.38
C PRO A 17 -12.33 -5.08 10.12
N PHE A 18 -12.65 -6.33 10.43
CA PHE A 18 -13.82 -6.67 11.23
C PHE A 18 -13.65 -6.30 12.70
N GLU A 19 -12.43 -6.42 13.26
CA GLU A 19 -12.16 -5.97 14.63
C GLU A 19 -12.35 -4.46 14.77
N GLU A 20 -11.86 -3.68 13.79
CA GLU A 20 -12.08 -2.24 13.74
C GLU A 20 -13.56 -1.87 13.53
N ALA A 21 -14.25 -2.56 12.64
CA ALA A 21 -15.67 -2.35 12.37
C ALA A 21 -16.56 -2.59 13.60
N ARG A 22 -16.21 -3.55 14.45
CA ARG A 22 -16.94 -3.80 15.72
C ARG A 22 -16.86 -2.65 16.72
N LYS A 23 -15.77 -1.86 16.72
CA LYS A 23 -15.68 -0.63 17.53
C LYS A 23 -16.75 0.36 17.10
N LEU A 24 -16.93 0.50 15.77
CA LEU A 24 -17.96 1.38 15.19
C LEU A 24 -19.38 0.88 15.50
N ILE A 25 -19.63 -0.44 15.51
CA ILE A 25 -20.93 -0.97 15.90
C ILE A 25 -21.25 -0.57 17.35
N ALA A 26 -20.32 -0.79 18.28
CA ALA A 26 -20.50 -0.39 19.67
C ALA A 26 -20.72 1.13 19.81
N ARG A 27 -20.09 1.95 18.97
CA ARG A 27 -20.32 3.40 18.92
C ARG A 27 -21.74 3.74 18.46
N VAL A 28 -22.18 3.17 17.34
CA VAL A 28 -23.54 3.37 16.79
C VAL A 28 -24.62 2.91 17.75
N GLU A 29 -24.44 1.78 18.43
CA GLU A 29 -25.38 1.28 19.45
C GLU A 29 -25.53 2.26 20.62
N ARG A 30 -24.45 2.92 21.04
CA ARG A 30 -24.49 3.94 22.10
C ARG A 30 -25.14 5.25 21.65
N SER A 31 -24.89 5.67 20.42
CA SER A 31 -25.35 6.97 19.92
C SER A 31 -26.74 6.92 19.26
N GLY A 32 -27.15 5.77 18.73
CA GLY A 32 -28.37 5.60 17.95
C GLY A 32 -28.33 6.27 16.56
N GLN A 33 -27.12 6.62 16.06
CA GLN A 33 -26.96 7.28 14.76
C GLN A 33 -27.24 6.33 13.59
N SER A 34 -27.69 6.89 12.47
CA SER A 34 -28.04 6.15 11.24
C SER A 34 -27.00 6.25 10.13
N GLU A 35 -25.95 7.02 10.35
CA GLU A 35 -24.84 7.22 9.40
C GLU A 35 -23.51 7.18 10.17
N VAL A 36 -22.46 6.64 9.51
CA VAL A 36 -21.08 6.61 10.02
C VAL A 36 -20.18 7.31 9.01
N LEU A 37 -19.41 8.29 9.48
CA LEU A 37 -18.45 9.04 8.69
C LEU A 37 -17.03 8.55 8.93
N PHE A 38 -16.41 8.04 7.87
CA PHE A 38 -15.00 7.74 7.78
C PHE A 38 -14.25 8.94 7.21
N GLU A 39 -13.05 9.19 7.69
CA GLU A 39 -12.18 10.25 7.19
C GLU A 39 -10.76 9.74 6.93
N THR A 40 -10.12 10.32 5.92
CA THR A 40 -8.68 10.22 5.66
C THR A 40 -8.13 11.61 5.41
N GLY A 41 -6.96 11.93 5.98
CA GLY A 41 -6.34 13.25 5.87
C GLY A 41 -5.25 13.30 4.79
N TYR A 42 -5.16 14.43 4.10
CA TYR A 42 -4.13 14.68 3.10
C TYR A 42 -3.58 16.10 3.19
N GLY A 43 -2.26 16.22 3.38
CA GLY A 43 -1.58 17.51 3.30
C GLY A 43 -1.09 17.80 1.88
N PRO A 44 -1.69 18.74 1.15
CA PRO A 44 -1.40 18.99 -0.27
C PRO A 44 -0.16 19.86 -0.50
N SER A 45 0.85 19.74 0.36
CA SER A 45 2.18 20.32 0.15
C SER A 45 3.11 19.44 -0.69
N GLY A 46 2.60 18.36 -1.27
CA GLY A 46 3.30 17.43 -2.17
C GLY A 46 2.33 16.43 -2.78
N LEU A 47 2.80 15.70 -3.80
CA LEU A 47 1.98 14.71 -4.52
C LEU A 47 1.53 13.56 -3.61
N PRO A 48 0.39 12.91 -3.94
CA PRO A 48 -0.03 11.68 -3.29
C PRO A 48 1.04 10.59 -3.38
N HIS A 49 1.11 9.77 -2.36
CA HIS A 49 2.14 8.73 -2.28
C HIS A 49 1.55 7.42 -1.76
N ILE A 50 2.40 6.40 -1.67
CA ILE A 50 2.03 5.05 -1.24
C ILE A 50 1.38 5.01 0.16
N GLY A 51 1.74 5.94 1.06
CA GLY A 51 1.08 6.11 2.35
C GLY A 51 -0.37 6.60 2.21
N THR A 52 -0.63 7.54 1.30
CA THR A 52 -1.99 8.02 0.98
C THR A 52 -2.85 6.88 0.47
N PHE A 53 -2.34 6.08 -0.47
CA PHE A 53 -3.01 4.87 -0.93
C PHE A 53 -3.33 3.93 0.24
N GLY A 54 -2.33 3.64 1.07
CA GLY A 54 -2.47 2.70 2.18
C GLY A 54 -3.52 3.11 3.21
N GLU A 55 -3.67 4.41 3.46
CA GLU A 55 -4.66 4.93 4.39
C GLU A 55 -6.08 4.78 3.83
N VAL A 56 -6.31 5.23 2.59
CA VAL A 56 -7.63 5.12 1.94
C VAL A 56 -8.02 3.65 1.73
N ALA A 57 -7.10 2.81 1.26
CA ALA A 57 -7.36 1.38 1.05
C ALA A 57 -7.76 0.66 2.35
N ARG A 58 -7.01 0.88 3.45
CA ARG A 58 -7.33 0.28 4.75
C ARG A 58 -8.65 0.80 5.31
N THR A 59 -8.93 2.09 5.20
CA THR A 59 -10.21 2.69 5.63
C THR A 59 -11.37 2.13 4.84
N THR A 60 -11.22 1.94 3.53
CA THR A 60 -12.21 1.28 2.66
C THR A 60 -12.50 -0.16 3.11
N MET A 61 -11.47 -0.92 3.49
CA MET A 61 -11.64 -2.29 4.01
C MET A 61 -12.43 -2.33 5.32
N VAL A 62 -12.18 -1.39 6.25
CA VAL A 62 -12.95 -1.26 7.50
C VAL A 62 -14.38 -0.86 7.20
N ARG A 63 -14.59 0.13 6.33
CA ARG A 63 -15.92 0.57 5.89
C ARG A 63 -16.72 -0.58 5.29
N HIS A 64 -16.09 -1.40 4.44
CA HIS A 64 -16.75 -2.58 3.87
C HIS A 64 -17.10 -3.62 4.93
N ALA A 65 -16.20 -3.94 5.85
CA ALA A 65 -16.46 -4.85 6.96
C ALA A 65 -17.62 -4.37 7.85
N PHE A 66 -17.70 -3.06 8.12
CA PHE A 66 -18.81 -2.45 8.86
C PHE A 66 -20.15 -2.59 8.12
N ARG A 67 -20.17 -2.33 6.82
CA ARG A 67 -21.37 -2.51 5.99
C ARG A 67 -21.87 -3.96 6.01
N VAL A 68 -20.96 -4.92 5.92
CA VAL A 68 -21.30 -6.36 6.00
C VAL A 68 -21.89 -6.71 7.37
N LEU A 69 -21.27 -6.26 8.46
CA LEU A 69 -21.76 -6.52 9.83
C LEU A 69 -23.12 -5.87 10.09
N THR A 70 -23.38 -4.71 9.54
CA THR A 70 -24.66 -4.00 9.70
C THR A 70 -25.70 -4.40 8.66
N GLY A 71 -25.34 -5.21 7.66
CA GLY A 71 -26.21 -5.54 6.52
C GLY A 71 -26.67 -4.30 5.76
N ASP A 72 -25.79 -3.31 5.62
CA ASP A 72 -26.04 -1.99 5.00
C ASP A 72 -27.20 -1.16 5.62
N ARG A 73 -27.62 -1.51 6.85
CA ARG A 73 -28.69 -0.74 7.55
C ARG A 73 -28.21 0.62 8.03
N ILE A 74 -26.90 0.79 8.24
CA ILE A 74 -26.26 2.04 8.63
C ILE A 74 -25.56 2.61 7.41
N LYS A 75 -25.91 3.83 7.03
CA LYS A 75 -25.27 4.52 5.92
C LYS A 75 -23.82 4.84 6.23
N THR A 76 -22.95 4.76 5.25
CA THR A 76 -21.52 5.07 5.41
C THR A 76 -21.05 6.06 4.36
N ARG A 77 -20.22 7.01 4.79
CA ARG A 77 -19.51 7.94 3.90
C ARG A 77 -18.02 7.90 4.20
N LEU A 78 -17.19 8.15 3.21
CA LEU A 78 -15.76 8.34 3.35
C LEU A 78 -15.37 9.69 2.79
N ILE A 79 -14.75 10.53 3.61
CA ILE A 79 -14.22 11.83 3.18
C ILE A 79 -12.70 11.72 3.03
N ALA A 80 -12.19 12.11 1.86
CA ALA A 80 -10.78 12.43 1.65
C ALA A 80 -10.59 13.93 1.89
N PHE A 81 -10.11 14.30 3.07
CA PHE A 81 -10.00 15.68 3.51
C PHE A 81 -8.62 16.25 3.18
N SER A 82 -8.59 17.34 2.43
CA SER A 82 -7.38 18.08 2.08
C SER A 82 -7.15 19.28 2.99
N ASP A 83 -6.00 19.33 3.66
CA ASP A 83 -5.57 20.45 4.50
C ASP A 83 -4.98 21.60 3.65
N ASP A 84 -5.68 21.98 2.59
CA ASP A 84 -5.24 22.94 1.57
C ASP A 84 -5.21 24.42 2.04
N MET A 85 -5.72 24.69 3.24
CA MET A 85 -5.60 25.99 3.90
C MET A 85 -4.31 26.14 4.71
N ASP A 86 -3.51 25.09 4.81
CA ASP A 86 -2.23 25.16 5.52
C ASP A 86 -1.26 26.13 4.84
N GLY A 87 -0.52 26.88 5.67
CA GLY A 87 0.55 27.74 5.17
C GLY A 87 1.75 26.93 4.67
N LEU A 88 2.33 27.29 3.54
CA LEU A 88 3.53 26.67 3.02
C LEU A 88 4.71 26.90 3.96
N ARG A 89 5.14 25.88 4.68
CA ARG A 89 6.23 25.99 5.68
C ARG A 89 7.63 25.85 5.08
N LYS A 90 7.74 25.05 4.02
CA LYS A 90 9.00 24.77 3.32
C LYS A 90 8.68 24.51 1.85
N VAL A 91 9.55 24.98 0.95
CA VAL A 91 9.47 24.62 -0.46
C VAL A 91 9.84 23.15 -0.61
N PRO A 92 9.01 22.30 -1.26
CA PRO A 92 9.36 20.92 -1.56
C PRO A 92 10.56 20.84 -2.51
N ASP A 93 11.41 19.83 -2.33
CA ASP A 93 12.65 19.69 -3.10
C ASP A 93 12.41 19.21 -4.56
N ASN A 94 11.22 18.66 -4.84
CA ASN A 94 10.85 18.03 -6.11
C ASN A 94 9.80 18.83 -6.92
N VAL A 95 9.70 20.14 -6.74
CA VAL A 95 8.79 20.99 -7.49
C VAL A 95 9.55 22.01 -8.35
N PRO A 96 9.06 22.36 -9.54
CA PRO A 96 9.64 23.44 -10.35
C PRO A 96 9.38 24.81 -9.70
N ASN A 97 10.07 25.83 -10.21
CA ASN A 97 9.86 27.23 -9.78
C ASN A 97 10.02 27.46 -8.27
N ALA A 98 11.01 26.82 -7.65
CA ALA A 98 11.26 26.89 -6.22
C ALA A 98 11.46 28.34 -5.70
N ASP A 99 12.06 29.23 -6.51
CA ASP A 99 12.27 30.65 -6.14
C ASP A 99 10.94 31.40 -6.02
N MET A 100 10.01 31.15 -6.94
CA MET A 100 8.64 31.70 -6.83
C MET A 100 7.98 31.24 -5.53
N LEU A 101 8.07 29.94 -5.20
CA LEU A 101 7.48 29.41 -3.98
C LEU A 101 8.09 30.00 -2.70
N ARG A 102 9.41 30.33 -2.70
CA ARG A 102 10.06 31.01 -1.56
C ARG A 102 9.41 32.36 -1.26
N GLY A 103 8.96 33.09 -2.29
CA GLY A 103 8.23 34.34 -2.13
C GLY A 103 6.83 34.21 -1.55
N HIS A 104 6.33 32.98 -1.40
CA HIS A 104 5.00 32.67 -0.91
C HIS A 104 5.00 31.86 0.41
N LEU A 105 6.16 31.72 1.06
CA LEU A 105 6.22 31.00 2.35
C LEU A 105 5.24 31.58 3.36
N GLY A 106 4.57 30.71 4.09
CA GLY A 106 3.58 31.03 5.10
C GLY A 106 2.17 31.32 4.56
N LYS A 107 1.98 31.51 3.24
CA LYS A 107 0.63 31.70 2.68
C LYS A 107 -0.13 30.37 2.58
N PRO A 108 -1.48 30.38 2.67
CA PRO A 108 -2.29 29.20 2.40
C PRO A 108 -1.97 28.61 1.04
N LEU A 109 -1.91 27.28 0.94
CA LEU A 109 -1.56 26.59 -0.31
C LEU A 109 -2.50 26.93 -1.47
N THR A 110 -3.76 27.28 -1.17
CA THR A 110 -4.76 27.75 -2.14
C THR A 110 -4.51 29.18 -2.66
N GLU A 111 -3.62 29.94 -2.02
CA GLU A 111 -3.26 31.31 -2.40
C GLU A 111 -1.86 31.42 -3.03
N ILE A 112 -1.25 30.28 -3.29
CA ILE A 112 0.08 30.18 -3.91
C ILE A 112 -0.11 29.79 -5.39
N PRO A 113 0.48 30.50 -6.36
CA PRO A 113 0.43 30.11 -7.76
C PRO A 113 0.95 28.69 -7.97
N ASP A 114 0.36 27.96 -8.90
CA ASP A 114 0.81 26.61 -9.23
C ASP A 114 2.23 26.62 -9.83
N PRO A 115 3.22 25.99 -9.19
CA PRO A 115 4.58 25.96 -9.72
C PRO A 115 4.68 25.20 -11.05
N PHE A 116 3.71 24.37 -11.40
CA PHE A 116 3.64 23.62 -12.66
C PHE A 116 2.87 24.40 -13.75
N GLY A 117 2.15 25.47 -13.40
CA GLY A 117 1.40 26.29 -14.34
C GLY A 117 0.18 25.62 -14.98
N GLN A 118 -0.37 24.58 -14.35
CA GLN A 118 -1.50 23.80 -14.88
C GLN A 118 -2.82 24.10 -14.21
N TYR A 119 -2.80 24.62 -12.98
CA TYR A 119 -3.97 24.90 -12.16
C TYR A 119 -3.89 26.32 -11.57
N GLU A 120 -4.99 26.76 -10.98
CA GLU A 120 -5.10 28.11 -10.40
C GLU A 120 -4.21 28.32 -9.16
N SER A 121 -3.88 27.24 -8.44
CA SER A 121 -3.03 27.31 -7.26
C SER A 121 -2.27 26.01 -7.03
N PHE A 122 -1.25 26.06 -6.18
CA PHE A 122 -0.48 24.88 -5.76
C PHE A 122 -1.35 23.82 -5.07
N ALA A 123 -2.31 24.28 -4.22
CA ALA A 123 -3.27 23.37 -3.63
C ALA A 123 -4.21 22.74 -4.69
N ALA A 124 -4.70 23.53 -5.64
CA ALA A 124 -5.57 23.05 -6.71
C ALA A 124 -4.88 21.96 -7.55
N HIS A 125 -3.58 22.14 -7.86
CA HIS A 125 -2.76 21.13 -8.52
C HIS A 125 -2.72 19.82 -7.72
N ASN A 126 -2.28 19.89 -6.46
CA ASN A 126 -2.12 18.69 -5.63
C ASN A 126 -3.47 18.02 -5.30
N ASN A 127 -4.54 18.79 -5.11
CA ASN A 127 -5.90 18.27 -4.94
C ASN A 127 -6.39 17.53 -6.20
N ALA A 128 -6.11 18.08 -7.39
CA ALA A 128 -6.43 17.41 -8.65
C ALA A 128 -5.64 16.09 -8.81
N MET A 129 -4.37 16.08 -8.43
CA MET A 129 -3.57 14.86 -8.41
C MET A 129 -4.11 13.83 -7.41
N LEU A 130 -4.51 14.26 -6.20
CA LEU A 130 -5.13 13.36 -5.22
C LEU A 130 -6.41 12.72 -5.79
N ARG A 131 -7.31 13.51 -6.35
CA ARG A 131 -8.57 13.02 -6.93
C ARG A 131 -8.30 12.04 -8.06
N ARG A 132 -7.46 12.43 -9.04
CA ARG A 132 -7.06 11.54 -10.14
C ARG A 132 -6.48 10.22 -9.63
N PHE A 133 -5.67 10.29 -8.59
CA PHE A 133 -5.07 9.15 -7.94
C PHE A 133 -6.11 8.23 -7.31
N LEU A 134 -7.01 8.76 -6.48
CA LEU A 134 -8.05 7.97 -5.81
C LEU A 134 -9.08 7.41 -6.82
N ASP A 135 -9.46 8.19 -7.82
CA ASP A 135 -10.36 7.78 -8.90
C ASP A 135 -9.74 6.65 -9.73
N GLY A 136 -8.42 6.72 -9.99
CA GLY A 136 -7.67 5.70 -10.73
C GLY A 136 -7.66 4.33 -10.04
N PHE A 137 -7.81 4.31 -8.71
CA PHE A 137 -7.98 3.08 -7.92
C PHE A 137 -9.45 2.68 -7.69
N GLY A 138 -10.40 3.48 -8.15
CA GLY A 138 -11.83 3.21 -8.02
C GLY A 138 -12.36 3.34 -6.59
N PHE A 139 -11.73 4.15 -5.74
CA PHE A 139 -12.23 4.39 -4.39
C PHE A 139 -13.54 5.20 -4.41
N ASP A 140 -14.48 4.80 -3.56
CA ASP A 140 -15.74 5.54 -3.31
C ASP A 140 -15.54 6.49 -2.14
N TYR A 141 -15.36 7.78 -2.45
CA TYR A 141 -15.07 8.84 -1.48
C TYR A 141 -15.70 10.18 -1.88
N GLU A 142 -15.81 11.07 -0.91
CA GLU A 142 -16.15 12.48 -1.09
C GLU A 142 -14.90 13.33 -0.87
N PHE A 143 -14.53 14.16 -1.83
CA PHE A 143 -13.44 15.11 -1.65
C PHE A 143 -13.89 16.31 -0.81
N ALA A 144 -13.08 16.72 0.17
CA ALA A 144 -13.32 17.91 0.99
C ALA A 144 -12.08 18.81 1.04
N SER A 145 -12.27 20.10 0.80
CA SER A 145 -11.25 21.15 0.91
C SER A 145 -11.39 21.88 2.23
N SER A 146 -10.33 21.94 3.02
CA SER A 146 -10.25 22.75 4.24
C SER A 146 -10.60 24.20 3.95
N THR A 147 -9.98 24.81 2.93
CA THR A 147 -10.24 26.19 2.52
C THR A 147 -11.72 26.44 2.19
N ALA A 148 -12.34 25.51 1.43
CA ALA A 148 -13.75 25.64 1.09
C ALA A 148 -14.65 25.58 2.35
N TYR A 149 -14.35 24.68 3.29
CA TYR A 149 -15.13 24.53 4.52
C TYR A 149 -14.99 25.72 5.47
N TYR A 150 -13.80 26.29 5.59
CA TYR A 150 -13.56 27.51 6.35
C TYR A 150 -14.24 28.73 5.72
N LYS A 151 -14.08 28.92 4.40
CA LYS A 151 -14.65 30.11 3.70
C LYS A 151 -16.16 30.06 3.55
N SER A 152 -16.77 28.90 3.41
CA SER A 152 -18.23 28.75 3.30
C SER A 152 -18.98 28.91 4.62
N GLY A 153 -18.26 28.98 5.74
CA GLY A 153 -18.85 29.02 7.07
C GLY A 153 -19.24 27.66 7.64
N ARG A 154 -18.91 26.56 6.95
CA ARG A 154 -19.24 25.22 7.43
C ARG A 154 -18.57 24.89 8.78
N PHE A 155 -17.44 25.51 9.09
CA PHE A 155 -16.75 25.39 10.36
C PHE A 155 -17.03 26.50 11.36
N ASP A 156 -17.81 27.55 10.99
CA ASP A 156 -17.97 28.72 11.82
C ASP A 156 -18.51 28.42 13.22
N ALA A 157 -19.54 27.58 13.32
CA ALA A 157 -20.10 27.19 14.63
C ALA A 157 -19.06 26.46 15.51
N ALA A 158 -18.25 25.59 14.92
CA ALA A 158 -17.20 24.87 15.62
C ALA A 158 -16.03 25.78 16.01
N LEU A 159 -15.64 26.72 15.16
CA LEU A 159 -14.61 27.72 15.46
C LEU A 159 -15.02 28.64 16.61
N LEU A 160 -16.27 29.11 16.61
CA LEU A 160 -16.81 29.89 17.74
C LEU A 160 -16.86 29.06 19.02
N HIS A 161 -17.23 27.79 18.93
CA HIS A 161 -17.19 26.87 20.06
C HIS A 161 -15.76 26.64 20.59
N MET A 162 -14.80 26.48 19.69
CA MET A 162 -13.36 26.42 20.04
C MET A 162 -12.90 27.69 20.76
N LEU A 163 -13.32 28.86 20.31
CA LEU A 163 -12.97 30.15 20.94
C LEU A 163 -13.55 30.26 22.35
N ARG A 164 -14.78 29.84 22.57
CA ARG A 164 -15.39 29.79 23.93
C ARG A 164 -14.69 28.81 24.86
N ASN A 165 -14.05 27.78 24.30
CA ASN A 165 -13.27 26.76 25.04
C ASN A 165 -11.74 26.99 24.96
N PHE A 166 -11.30 28.20 24.61
CA PHE A 166 -9.92 28.55 24.35
C PHE A 166 -8.98 28.09 25.46
N GLU A 167 -9.28 28.42 26.72
CA GLU A 167 -8.47 28.06 27.87
C GLU A 167 -8.33 26.55 28.07
N ALA A 168 -9.42 25.81 27.87
CA ALA A 168 -9.41 24.34 27.95
C ALA A 168 -8.51 23.73 26.88
N VAL A 169 -8.58 24.22 25.65
CA VAL A 169 -7.74 23.79 24.52
C VAL A 169 -6.28 24.14 24.77
N GLN A 170 -6.02 25.36 25.22
CA GLN A 170 -4.65 25.81 25.55
C GLN A 170 -4.05 24.97 26.66
N LYS A 171 -4.78 24.70 27.74
CA LYS A 171 -4.33 23.83 28.84
C LYS A 171 -4.00 22.42 28.40
N ILE A 172 -4.68 21.88 27.40
CA ILE A 172 -4.39 20.56 26.81
C ILE A 172 -3.09 20.62 25.99
N MET A 173 -2.88 21.72 25.25
CA MET A 173 -1.77 21.83 24.30
C MET A 173 -0.44 22.21 24.95
N LEU A 174 -0.45 23.15 25.90
CA LEU A 174 0.77 23.74 26.49
C LEU A 174 1.77 22.71 27.02
N PRO A 175 1.35 21.65 27.77
CA PRO A 175 2.29 20.65 28.28
C PRO A 175 3.02 19.85 27.20
N SER A 176 2.55 19.87 25.97
CA SER A 176 3.15 19.18 24.83
C SER A 176 4.18 20.02 24.07
N LEU A 177 4.34 21.27 24.44
CA LEU A 177 5.19 22.25 23.77
C LEU A 177 6.46 22.53 24.58
N ARG A 178 7.53 22.88 23.89
CA ARG A 178 8.75 23.42 24.53
C ARG A 178 8.45 24.80 25.11
N GLU A 179 9.12 25.18 26.17
CA GLU A 179 8.89 26.42 26.91
C GLU A 179 8.88 27.67 26.02
N GLU A 180 9.84 27.80 25.14
CA GLU A 180 9.92 28.90 24.16
C GLU A 180 8.65 29.01 23.29
N ARG A 181 8.09 27.88 22.85
CA ARG A 181 6.88 27.86 22.02
C ARG A 181 5.60 27.97 22.85
N ALA A 182 5.63 27.52 24.08
CA ALA A 182 4.47 27.60 24.99
C ALA A 182 4.11 29.07 25.32
N SER A 183 5.11 29.93 25.48
CA SER A 183 4.91 31.35 25.81
C SER A 183 4.24 32.18 24.72
N THR A 184 4.30 31.72 23.46
CA THR A 184 3.70 32.42 22.29
C THR A 184 2.57 31.63 21.64
N TYR A 185 2.18 30.51 22.25
CA TYR A 185 1.21 29.60 21.63
C TYR A 185 -0.21 30.15 21.65
N SER A 186 -0.85 30.16 20.50
CA SER A 186 -2.31 30.26 20.32
C SER A 186 -2.82 29.10 19.48
N PRO A 187 -3.99 28.50 19.81
CA PRO A 187 -4.64 27.54 18.92
C PRO A 187 -5.12 28.18 17.60
N PHE A 188 -5.37 29.50 17.59
CA PHE A 188 -5.82 30.25 16.43
C PHE A 188 -4.65 30.91 15.71
N LEU A 189 -4.66 30.82 14.39
CA LEU A 189 -3.69 31.40 13.47
C LEU A 189 -4.40 32.39 12.55
N PRO A 190 -4.36 33.70 12.83
CA PRO A 190 -4.95 34.70 11.95
C PRO A 190 -4.20 34.73 10.61
N ILE A 191 -4.93 35.00 9.53
CA ILE A 191 -4.35 35.25 8.22
C ILE A 191 -4.19 36.74 8.06
N HIS A 192 -2.95 37.19 7.86
CA HIS A 192 -2.63 38.62 7.76
C HIS A 192 -3.39 39.24 6.57
N PRO A 193 -4.16 40.33 6.77
CA PRO A 193 -5.06 40.88 5.76
C PRO A 193 -4.34 41.35 4.48
N VAL A 194 -3.11 41.84 4.59
CA VAL A 194 -2.31 42.36 3.47
C VAL A 194 -1.37 41.30 2.89
N THR A 195 -0.51 40.69 3.70
CA THR A 195 0.50 39.73 3.23
C THR A 195 -0.06 38.36 2.94
N ARG A 196 -1.24 38.03 3.44
CA ARG A 196 -1.91 36.74 3.35
C ARG A 196 -1.17 35.58 4.03
N VAL A 197 -0.17 35.88 4.87
CA VAL A 197 0.59 34.88 5.63
C VAL A 197 -0.27 34.38 6.81
N VAL A 198 -0.24 33.09 7.06
CA VAL A 198 -0.80 32.43 8.25
C VAL A 198 0.12 32.73 9.43
N MET A 199 -0.33 33.61 10.32
CA MET A 199 0.50 34.17 11.39
C MET A 199 0.54 33.25 12.61
N GLN A 200 1.73 32.94 13.08
CA GLN A 200 1.96 32.24 14.36
C GLN A 200 2.38 33.24 15.43
N VAL A 201 1.43 33.92 15.99
CA VAL A 201 1.61 35.03 16.95
C VAL A 201 0.85 34.78 18.24
N PRO A 202 1.30 35.30 19.38
CA PRO A 202 0.50 35.33 20.59
C PRO A 202 -0.71 36.25 20.39
N LEU A 203 -1.83 35.93 21.04
CA LEU A 203 -2.96 36.81 21.08
C LEU A 203 -2.77 37.88 22.15
N THR A 204 -3.13 39.11 21.83
CA THR A 204 -3.19 40.24 22.77
C THR A 204 -4.56 40.34 23.46
N GLY A 205 -5.62 39.74 22.86
CA GLY A 205 -6.94 39.65 23.40
C GLY A 205 -7.86 38.74 22.58
N MET A 206 -9.04 38.50 23.09
CA MET A 206 -10.13 37.81 22.38
C MET A 206 -11.48 38.23 22.91
N ASP A 207 -12.48 38.17 22.06
CA ASP A 207 -13.88 38.39 22.41
C ASP A 207 -14.71 37.22 21.86
N PRO A 208 -15.03 36.21 22.69
CA PRO A 208 -15.80 35.04 22.27
C PRO A 208 -17.24 35.37 21.85
N ASP A 209 -17.83 36.45 22.34
CA ASP A 209 -19.21 36.86 21.99
C ASP A 209 -19.27 37.47 20.60
N LYS A 210 -18.23 38.23 20.24
CA LYS A 210 -18.05 38.76 18.87
C LYS A 210 -17.41 37.76 17.91
N GLY A 211 -16.78 36.69 18.42
CA GLY A 211 -16.08 35.72 17.61
C GLY A 211 -14.76 36.22 17.00
N VAL A 212 -14.05 37.09 17.74
CA VAL A 212 -12.81 37.72 17.26
C VAL A 212 -11.62 37.46 18.17
N ILE A 213 -10.43 37.50 17.58
CA ILE A 213 -9.12 37.47 18.26
C ILE A 213 -8.37 38.77 17.95
N GLN A 214 -7.55 39.23 18.91
CA GLN A 214 -6.70 40.39 18.79
C GLN A 214 -5.22 39.94 18.85
N TRP A 215 -4.43 40.53 17.99
CA TRP A 215 -3.01 40.18 17.86
C TRP A 215 -2.22 41.35 17.30
N ARG A 216 -0.89 41.30 17.48
CA ARG A 216 0.02 42.33 16.98
C ARG A 216 0.94 41.76 15.91
N ASP A 217 1.09 42.46 14.80
CA ASP A 217 2.07 42.12 13.77
C ASP A 217 3.51 42.35 14.32
N PRO A 218 4.34 41.30 14.42
CA PRO A 218 5.69 41.45 14.94
C PRO A 218 6.61 42.28 14.05
N ALA A 219 6.30 42.46 12.75
CA ALA A 219 7.11 43.23 11.82
C ALA A 219 6.81 44.73 11.87
N THR A 220 5.55 45.12 12.06
CA THR A 220 5.10 46.53 12.02
C THR A 220 4.71 47.06 13.39
N GLY A 221 4.40 46.20 14.36
CA GLY A 221 3.82 46.58 15.64
C GLY A 221 2.33 46.94 15.59
N GLU A 222 1.69 46.86 14.42
CA GLU A 222 0.27 47.17 14.22
C GLU A 222 -0.63 46.15 14.91
N GLU A 223 -1.70 46.63 15.53
CA GLU A 223 -2.72 45.79 16.19
C GLU A 223 -3.81 45.43 15.20
N PHE A 224 -4.20 44.15 15.19
CA PHE A 224 -5.30 43.64 14.35
C PHE A 224 -6.35 42.95 15.19
N GLU A 225 -7.62 43.13 14.80
CA GLU A 225 -8.74 42.32 15.23
C GLU A 225 -9.21 41.44 14.05
N THR A 226 -9.27 40.12 14.26
CA THR A 226 -9.58 39.16 13.19
C THR A 226 -10.71 38.26 13.62
N PRO A 227 -11.80 38.12 12.81
CA PRO A 227 -12.83 37.13 13.04
C PRO A 227 -12.24 35.71 12.92
N VAL A 228 -12.63 34.80 13.80
CA VAL A 228 -12.21 33.39 13.73
C VAL A 228 -12.92 32.62 12.62
N THR A 229 -13.96 33.23 12.02
CA THR A 229 -14.87 32.67 11.02
C THR A 229 -14.57 33.17 9.60
N GLY A 230 -15.26 32.60 8.60
CA GLY A 230 -15.21 33.06 7.21
C GLY A 230 -13.85 32.88 6.52
N GLY A 231 -13.01 31.99 7.01
CA GLY A 231 -11.69 31.76 6.45
C GLY A 231 -10.66 32.87 6.70
N ARG A 232 -10.90 33.76 7.67
CA ARG A 232 -9.97 34.81 8.08
C ARG A 232 -8.94 34.34 9.09
N CYS A 233 -9.22 33.22 9.72
CA CYS A 233 -8.37 32.55 10.68
C CYS A 233 -8.43 31.04 10.43
N LYS A 234 -7.37 30.34 10.74
CA LYS A 234 -7.37 28.87 10.82
C LYS A 234 -6.87 28.42 12.19
N LEU A 235 -7.02 27.15 12.50
CA LEU A 235 -6.46 26.57 13.72
C LEU A 235 -5.07 25.98 13.47
N GLN A 236 -4.29 25.86 14.55
CA GLN A 236 -3.10 25.03 14.56
C GLN A 236 -3.47 23.55 14.31
N TRP A 237 -2.59 22.81 13.69
CA TRP A 237 -2.75 21.43 13.22
C TRP A 237 -3.53 20.50 14.17
N LYS A 238 -3.16 20.37 15.45
CA LYS A 238 -3.86 19.44 16.35
C LYS A 238 -5.23 19.96 16.81
N PRO A 239 -5.40 21.24 17.19
CA PRO A 239 -6.72 21.85 17.37
C PRO A 239 -7.59 21.84 16.12
N ASP A 240 -7.01 22.01 14.92
CA ASP A 240 -7.72 21.96 13.64
C ASP A 240 -8.29 20.55 13.38
N TRP A 241 -7.47 19.54 13.60
CA TRP A 241 -7.87 18.14 13.50
C TRP A 241 -9.01 17.80 14.47
N ALA A 242 -8.92 18.25 15.72
CA ALA A 242 -9.97 18.09 16.72
C ALA A 242 -11.26 18.84 16.35
N MET A 243 -11.14 20.08 15.89
CA MET A 243 -12.28 20.88 15.43
C MET A 243 -12.99 20.23 14.25
N ARG A 244 -12.24 19.69 13.30
CA ARG A 244 -12.77 18.96 12.14
C ARG A 244 -13.56 17.72 12.58
N TRP A 245 -13.00 16.89 13.47
CA TRP A 245 -13.71 15.76 14.04
C TRP A 245 -15.01 16.16 14.74
N TYR A 246 -14.95 17.25 15.49
CA TYR A 246 -16.11 17.80 16.18
C TYR A 246 -17.17 18.32 15.21
N ALA A 247 -16.76 19.10 14.20
CA ALA A 247 -17.66 19.78 13.29
C ALA A 247 -18.35 18.85 12.28
N LEU A 248 -17.67 17.79 11.88
CA LEU A 248 -18.14 16.83 10.87
C LEU A 248 -18.74 15.56 11.47
N ASP A 249 -18.67 15.38 12.77
CA ASP A 249 -19.06 14.12 13.44
C ASP A 249 -18.30 12.91 12.88
N VAL A 250 -16.98 13.02 12.75
CA VAL A 250 -16.15 11.92 12.26
C VAL A 250 -16.19 10.78 13.24
N ASP A 251 -16.53 9.58 12.75
CA ASP A 251 -16.66 8.37 13.56
C ASP A 251 -15.42 7.48 13.51
N TYR A 252 -14.68 7.54 12.41
CA TYR A 252 -13.50 6.71 12.19
C TYR A 252 -12.43 7.44 11.39
N GLU A 253 -11.24 7.48 11.93
CA GLU A 253 -10.03 7.91 11.21
C GLU A 253 -8.81 7.16 11.75
N MET A 254 -8.03 6.52 10.87
CA MET A 254 -6.77 5.90 11.25
C MET A 254 -5.60 6.84 10.98
N ALA A 255 -4.50 6.64 11.69
CA ALA A 255 -3.31 7.47 11.55
C ALA A 255 -2.02 6.65 11.61
N GLY A 256 -0.95 7.17 11.01
CA GLY A 256 0.39 6.60 11.17
C GLY A 256 0.86 6.66 12.63
N LYS A 257 1.71 5.73 13.03
CA LYS A 257 2.28 5.64 14.38
C LYS A 257 2.98 6.93 14.84
N ASP A 258 3.54 7.69 13.91
CA ASP A 258 4.17 8.98 14.18
C ASP A 258 3.18 10.08 14.62
N LEU A 259 1.89 9.86 14.46
CA LEU A 259 0.82 10.77 14.87
C LEU A 259 0.12 10.37 16.18
N ILE A 260 0.56 9.30 16.87
CA ILE A 260 -0.08 8.81 18.11
C ILE A 260 -0.30 9.92 19.14
N ASP A 261 0.73 10.74 19.40
CA ASP A 261 0.60 11.81 20.36
C ASP A 261 -0.31 12.95 19.88
N SER A 262 -0.36 13.17 18.56
CA SER A 262 -1.31 14.11 17.97
C SER A 262 -2.75 13.61 18.10
N VAL A 263 -3.01 12.32 17.82
CA VAL A 263 -4.32 11.68 18.03
C VAL A 263 -4.77 11.81 19.49
N LYS A 264 -3.89 11.53 20.46
CA LYS A 264 -4.20 11.66 21.88
C LYS A 264 -4.59 13.09 22.28
N LEU A 265 -3.84 14.08 21.80
CA LEU A 265 -4.10 15.48 22.10
C LEU A 265 -5.40 15.95 21.43
N SER A 266 -5.60 15.67 20.15
CA SER A 266 -6.82 16.00 19.42
C SER A 266 -8.05 15.33 20.05
N SER A 267 -7.93 14.05 20.48
CA SER A 267 -9.01 13.35 21.19
C SER A 267 -9.38 14.01 22.53
N ARG A 268 -8.38 14.51 23.27
CA ARG A 268 -8.65 15.28 24.51
C ARG A 268 -9.36 16.60 24.23
N ILE A 269 -9.00 17.26 23.15
CA ILE A 269 -9.67 18.50 22.71
C ILE A 269 -11.12 18.21 22.33
N VAL A 270 -11.40 17.17 21.53
CA VAL A 270 -12.77 16.78 21.15
C VAL A 270 -13.64 16.55 22.38
N ARG A 271 -13.10 15.82 23.40
CA ARG A 271 -13.83 15.61 24.65
C ARG A 271 -14.08 16.90 25.41
N ALA A 272 -13.12 17.82 25.43
CA ALA A 272 -13.30 19.14 26.03
C ALA A 272 -14.36 19.98 25.31
N LEU A 273 -14.56 19.74 24.00
CA LEU A 273 -15.64 20.34 23.21
C LEU A 273 -17.00 19.64 23.40
N GLY A 274 -17.06 18.55 24.18
CA GLY A 274 -18.30 17.86 24.50
C GLY A 274 -18.71 16.74 23.55
N ARG A 275 -17.76 16.17 22.77
CA ARG A 275 -18.01 15.01 21.89
C ARG A 275 -17.03 13.88 22.13
N GLU A 276 -17.40 12.67 21.70
CA GLU A 276 -16.51 11.52 21.64
C GLU A 276 -15.60 11.64 20.40
N PRO A 277 -14.29 11.41 20.55
CA PRO A 277 -13.39 11.35 19.42
C PRO A 277 -13.69 10.16 18.52
N PRO A 278 -13.22 10.14 17.25
CA PRO A 278 -13.40 9.01 16.36
C PRO A 278 -12.69 7.75 16.89
N GLU A 279 -13.23 6.59 16.52
CA GLU A 279 -12.52 5.32 16.61
C GLU A 279 -11.42 5.29 15.54
N GLY A 280 -10.47 4.37 15.69
CA GLY A 280 -9.38 4.20 14.73
C GLY A 280 -8.26 3.37 15.31
N PHE A 281 -7.23 3.14 14.51
CA PHE A 281 -5.99 2.54 14.99
C PHE A 281 -4.77 3.19 14.34
N ASN A 282 -3.61 2.99 14.96
CA ASN A 282 -2.37 3.49 14.44
C ASN A 282 -1.63 2.40 13.66
N TYR A 283 -1.40 2.64 12.38
CA TYR A 283 -0.62 1.74 11.53
C TYR A 283 0.87 2.08 11.59
N GLU A 284 1.72 1.06 11.41
CA GLU A 284 3.17 1.22 11.43
C GLU A 284 3.68 1.84 10.13
N LEU A 285 4.84 2.47 10.21
CA LEU A 285 5.48 3.14 9.08
C LEU A 285 6.27 2.15 8.23
N PHE A 286 6.54 2.53 6.98
CA PHE A 286 7.38 1.76 6.08
C PHE A 286 8.86 2.12 6.25
N LEU A 287 9.70 1.10 6.03
CA LEU A 287 11.15 1.21 6.06
C LEU A 287 11.71 1.05 4.65
N ASP A 288 12.79 1.74 4.36
CA ASP A 288 13.53 1.60 3.11
C ASP A 288 14.36 0.30 3.07
N GLU A 289 15.14 0.11 2.00
CA GLU A 289 16.03 -1.02 1.81
C GLU A 289 16.99 -1.24 3.00
N LYS A 290 17.44 -0.14 3.61
CA LYS A 290 18.39 -0.13 4.74
C LYS A 290 17.72 -0.20 6.11
N GLY A 291 16.40 -0.38 6.16
CA GLY A 291 15.62 -0.42 7.40
C GLY A 291 15.43 0.97 8.05
N GLN A 292 15.64 2.06 7.30
CA GLN A 292 15.38 3.42 7.78
C GLN A 292 13.96 3.85 7.43
N LYS A 293 13.38 4.73 8.25
CA LYS A 293 12.05 5.31 7.97
C LYS A 293 12.03 5.99 6.60
N ILE A 294 11.07 5.60 5.77
CA ILE A 294 10.77 6.29 4.51
C ILE A 294 10.22 7.68 4.82
N SER A 295 10.76 8.70 4.16
CA SER A 295 10.24 10.06 4.25
C SER A 295 10.19 10.75 2.89
N LYS A 296 9.16 11.57 2.67
CA LYS A 296 8.97 12.37 1.45
C LYS A 296 10.19 13.25 1.15
N SER A 297 10.77 13.86 2.19
CA SER A 297 11.90 14.79 2.03
C SER A 297 13.23 14.11 1.68
N LYS A 298 13.37 12.80 1.93
CA LYS A 298 14.57 12.04 1.58
C LYS A 298 14.48 11.35 0.22
N GLY A 299 13.26 11.20 -0.34
CA GLY A 299 13.04 10.49 -1.60
C GLY A 299 13.51 9.02 -1.58
N ASN A 300 13.59 8.40 -0.39
CA ASN A 300 14.13 7.06 -0.19
C ASN A 300 13.08 5.96 -0.21
N GLY A 301 11.87 6.25 -0.66
CA GLY A 301 10.76 5.30 -0.70
C GLY A 301 10.37 4.93 -2.11
N LEU A 302 9.83 3.72 -2.26
CA LEU A 302 9.18 3.27 -3.49
C LEU A 302 7.92 4.11 -3.74
N THR A 303 7.81 4.68 -4.92
CA THR A 303 6.62 5.43 -5.36
C THR A 303 5.53 4.47 -5.84
N ILE A 304 4.30 4.99 -5.96
CA ILE A 304 3.20 4.20 -6.52
C ILE A 304 3.43 3.88 -7.99
N ASP A 305 3.87 4.84 -8.79
CA ASP A 305 4.13 4.65 -10.22
C ASP A 305 5.22 3.59 -10.44
N GLU A 306 6.25 3.59 -9.59
CA GLU A 306 7.26 2.54 -9.60
C GLU A 306 6.66 1.16 -9.24
N TRP A 307 5.79 1.07 -8.21
CA TRP A 307 5.11 -0.19 -7.92
C TRP A 307 4.28 -0.67 -9.11
N LEU A 308 3.46 0.22 -9.67
CA LEU A 308 2.54 -0.09 -10.79
C LEU A 308 3.26 -0.40 -12.11
N THR A 309 4.55 -0.05 -12.23
CA THR A 309 5.39 -0.49 -13.34
C THR A 309 5.65 -2.01 -13.30
N TYR A 310 5.67 -2.60 -12.11
CA TYR A 310 6.08 -4.00 -11.90
C TYR A 310 4.99 -4.89 -11.30
N ALA A 311 3.86 -4.33 -10.88
CA ALA A 311 2.80 -5.09 -10.22
C ALA A 311 1.46 -4.37 -10.23
N SER A 312 0.39 -5.13 -9.98
CA SER A 312 -0.98 -4.61 -9.95
C SER A 312 -1.27 -3.81 -8.67
N PRO A 313 -2.29 -2.91 -8.70
CA PRO A 313 -2.74 -2.19 -7.50
C PRO A 313 -3.27 -3.12 -6.41
N GLU A 314 -3.85 -4.27 -6.76
CA GLU A 314 -4.35 -5.25 -5.80
C GLU A 314 -3.21 -5.88 -4.99
N SER A 315 -2.05 -6.11 -5.61
CA SER A 315 -0.86 -6.59 -4.90
C SER A 315 -0.35 -5.54 -3.90
N LEU A 316 -0.43 -4.25 -4.25
CA LEU A 316 -0.14 -3.17 -3.31
C LEU A 316 -1.16 -3.13 -2.16
N ALA A 317 -2.45 -3.30 -2.46
CA ALA A 317 -3.49 -3.39 -1.44
C ALA A 317 -3.28 -4.57 -0.49
N LEU A 318 -2.80 -5.73 -1.00
CA LEU A 318 -2.38 -6.86 -0.16
C LEU A 318 -1.22 -6.46 0.77
N PHE A 319 -0.21 -5.78 0.24
CA PHE A 319 0.90 -5.29 1.06
C PHE A 319 0.41 -4.36 2.18
N MET A 320 -0.60 -3.52 1.91
CA MET A 320 -1.21 -2.65 2.91
C MET A 320 -2.04 -3.41 3.94
N PHE A 321 -2.75 -4.46 3.51
CA PHE A 321 -3.57 -5.30 4.37
C PHE A 321 -2.74 -6.11 5.39
N GLN A 322 -1.63 -6.69 4.94
CA GLN A 322 -0.81 -7.59 5.75
C GLN A 322 -0.14 -6.85 6.90
N LYS A 323 -0.36 -7.32 8.16
CA LYS A 323 0.31 -6.84 9.39
C LYS A 323 0.41 -5.29 9.46
N PRO A 324 -0.70 -4.56 9.46
CA PRO A 324 -0.68 -3.10 9.40
C PRO A 324 0.02 -2.43 10.61
N THR A 325 0.11 -3.12 11.74
CA THR A 325 0.75 -2.64 12.98
C THR A 325 2.22 -3.05 13.11
N ALA A 326 2.81 -3.70 12.10
CA ALA A 326 4.21 -4.08 12.07
C ALA A 326 4.99 -3.25 11.04
N ALA A 327 6.18 -2.78 11.42
CA ALA A 327 7.08 -2.13 10.48
C ALA A 327 7.47 -3.10 9.35
N LYS A 328 7.36 -2.64 8.13
CA LYS A 328 7.66 -3.44 6.94
C LYS A 328 8.59 -2.69 6.00
N ARG A 329 9.55 -3.43 5.43
CA ARG A 329 10.40 -2.88 4.38
C ARG A 329 9.58 -2.79 3.09
N LEU A 330 9.60 -1.60 2.48
CA LEU A 330 8.94 -1.29 1.21
C LEU A 330 10.03 -0.96 0.19
N HIS A 331 10.43 -1.97 -0.56
CA HIS A 331 11.45 -1.89 -1.60
C HIS A 331 11.06 -2.84 -2.74
N PHE A 332 11.69 -2.70 -3.91
CA PHE A 332 11.37 -3.50 -5.11
C PHE A 332 11.41 -5.01 -4.88
N ASP A 333 12.29 -5.50 -4.01
CA ASP A 333 12.46 -6.93 -3.73
C ASP A 333 11.26 -7.62 -3.06
N VAL A 334 10.32 -6.85 -2.49
CA VAL A 334 9.09 -7.42 -1.92
C VAL A 334 8.00 -7.67 -2.97
N ILE A 335 8.11 -7.05 -4.16
CA ILE A 335 7.08 -7.09 -5.21
C ILE A 335 6.80 -8.52 -5.69
N PRO A 336 7.80 -9.32 -6.11
CA PRO A 336 7.52 -10.64 -6.67
C PRO A 336 6.75 -11.54 -5.70
N ARG A 337 7.17 -11.54 -4.44
CA ARG A 337 6.50 -12.34 -3.42
C ARG A 337 5.08 -11.83 -3.13
N THR A 338 4.90 -10.51 -3.07
CA THR A 338 3.57 -9.93 -2.78
C THR A 338 2.59 -10.25 -3.91
N VAL A 339 3.05 -10.22 -5.16
CA VAL A 339 2.24 -10.62 -6.32
C VAL A 339 1.84 -12.09 -6.23
N ASP A 340 2.80 -12.98 -5.95
CA ASP A 340 2.52 -14.41 -5.83
C ASP A 340 1.62 -14.74 -4.63
N ASP A 341 1.82 -14.09 -3.50
CA ASP A 341 0.93 -14.21 -2.33
C ASP A 341 -0.52 -13.78 -2.71
N TYR A 342 -0.69 -12.68 -3.46
CA TYR A 342 -2.00 -12.23 -3.92
C TYR A 342 -2.67 -13.25 -4.86
N LEU A 343 -1.94 -13.76 -5.84
CA LEU A 343 -2.43 -14.79 -6.76
C LEU A 343 -2.83 -16.07 -6.01
N GLY A 344 -2.04 -16.47 -5.00
CA GLY A 344 -2.35 -17.60 -4.14
C GLY A 344 -3.65 -17.41 -3.33
N PHE A 345 -3.91 -16.20 -2.84
CA PHE A 345 -5.17 -15.88 -2.16
C PHE A 345 -6.38 -15.92 -3.11
N LEU A 346 -6.23 -15.44 -4.34
CA LEU A 346 -7.28 -15.57 -5.36
C LEU A 346 -7.56 -17.02 -5.71
N ASP A 347 -6.53 -17.83 -5.90
CA ASP A 347 -6.66 -19.25 -6.26
C ASP A 347 -7.33 -20.07 -5.14
N ALA A 348 -7.03 -19.76 -3.89
CA ALA A 348 -7.64 -20.43 -2.74
C ALA A 348 -9.11 -20.05 -2.51
N TYR A 349 -9.49 -18.81 -2.82
CA TYR A 349 -10.78 -18.22 -2.44
C TYR A 349 -12.03 -19.03 -2.85
N PRO A 350 -12.16 -19.58 -4.07
CA PRO A 350 -13.36 -20.32 -4.47
C PRO A 350 -13.61 -21.59 -3.66
N ARG A 351 -12.55 -22.20 -3.12
CA ARG A 351 -12.60 -23.45 -2.35
C ARG A 351 -12.82 -23.26 -0.85
N GLN A 352 -12.84 -22.01 -0.40
CA GLN A 352 -12.95 -21.65 1.02
C GLN A 352 -14.39 -21.51 1.48
N GLU A 353 -14.66 -21.88 2.74
CA GLU A 353 -15.90 -21.57 3.43
C GLU A 353 -15.89 -20.11 3.93
N TRP A 354 -17.06 -19.57 4.30
CA TRP A 354 -17.18 -18.15 4.70
C TRP A 354 -16.20 -17.73 5.79
N LYS A 355 -15.96 -18.57 6.78
CA LYS A 355 -14.97 -18.27 7.83
C LYS A 355 -13.56 -18.03 7.28
N GLU A 356 -13.15 -18.81 6.31
CA GLU A 356 -11.84 -18.70 5.66
C GLU A 356 -11.81 -17.54 4.66
N ARG A 357 -12.89 -17.36 3.89
CA ARG A 357 -13.04 -16.23 2.94
C ARG A 357 -12.90 -14.89 3.63
N LEU A 358 -13.52 -14.71 4.81
CA LEU A 358 -13.41 -13.46 5.58
C LEU A 358 -12.04 -13.25 6.22
N GLY A 359 -11.22 -14.29 6.31
CA GLY A 359 -9.79 -14.21 6.65
C GLY A 359 -8.88 -13.98 5.44
N ASN A 360 -9.40 -14.19 4.23
CA ASN A 360 -8.63 -14.07 2.99
C ASN A 360 -8.53 -12.60 2.57
N PRO A 361 -7.31 -12.05 2.41
CA PRO A 361 -7.11 -10.66 1.98
C PRO A 361 -7.82 -10.28 0.69
N ALA A 362 -7.94 -11.21 -0.28
CA ALA A 362 -8.61 -10.94 -1.55
C ALA A 362 -10.07 -10.48 -1.35
N TRP A 363 -10.78 -11.03 -0.36
CA TRP A 363 -12.13 -10.59 -0.03
C TRP A 363 -12.17 -9.10 0.39
N HIS A 364 -11.23 -8.67 1.22
CA HIS A 364 -11.16 -7.29 1.70
C HIS A 364 -10.74 -6.31 0.60
N ILE A 365 -9.76 -6.71 -0.23
CA ILE A 365 -9.24 -5.91 -1.35
C ILE A 365 -10.34 -5.62 -2.37
N HIS A 366 -11.19 -6.61 -2.63
CA HIS A 366 -12.25 -6.53 -3.64
C HIS A 366 -13.65 -6.28 -3.05
N SER A 367 -13.74 -5.79 -1.84
CA SER A 367 -15.01 -5.48 -1.19
C SER A 367 -16.05 -6.62 -1.28
N GLY A 368 -15.60 -7.85 -1.04
CA GLY A 368 -16.44 -9.05 -1.02
C GLY A 368 -16.52 -9.82 -2.33
N GLU A 369 -16.09 -9.25 -3.44
CA GLU A 369 -16.24 -9.83 -4.80
C GLU A 369 -14.88 -10.00 -5.50
N PRO A 370 -13.97 -10.85 -4.99
CA PRO A 370 -12.70 -11.08 -5.67
C PRO A 370 -12.92 -11.77 -7.02
N PRO A 371 -12.19 -11.37 -8.07
CA PRO A 371 -12.28 -12.00 -9.38
C PRO A 371 -11.80 -13.45 -9.32
N ALA A 372 -12.30 -14.29 -10.22
CA ALA A 372 -11.80 -15.65 -10.36
C ALA A 372 -10.32 -15.65 -10.76
N ALA A 373 -9.51 -16.56 -10.23
CA ALA A 373 -8.15 -16.75 -10.69
C ALA A 373 -8.12 -17.14 -12.18
N GLU A 374 -7.16 -16.59 -12.93
CA GLU A 374 -6.90 -17.06 -14.29
C GLU A 374 -5.94 -18.23 -14.24
N THR A 375 -6.34 -19.34 -14.84
CA THR A 375 -5.61 -20.60 -14.80
C THR A 375 -5.34 -21.14 -16.21
N LEU A 376 -4.25 -21.86 -16.38
CA LEU A 376 -3.92 -22.59 -17.59
C LEU A 376 -4.14 -24.09 -17.38
N THR A 377 -4.58 -24.78 -18.42
CA THR A 377 -4.76 -26.22 -18.43
C THR A 377 -3.84 -26.85 -19.47
N HIS A 378 -3.05 -27.83 -19.06
CA HIS A 378 -2.22 -28.63 -19.93
C HIS A 378 -2.79 -30.04 -20.06
N GLY A 379 -3.18 -30.42 -21.28
CA GLY A 379 -3.78 -31.73 -21.53
C GLY A 379 -4.99 -32.02 -20.62
N HIS A 380 -4.88 -33.06 -19.81
CA HIS A 380 -5.90 -33.48 -18.82
C HIS A 380 -5.57 -33.06 -17.39
N GLU A 381 -4.53 -32.25 -17.18
CA GLU A 381 -4.13 -31.78 -15.84
C GLU A 381 -5.17 -30.81 -15.26
N ALA A 382 -5.18 -30.73 -13.92
CA ALA A 382 -5.96 -29.70 -13.24
C ALA A 382 -5.45 -28.31 -13.64
N ALA A 383 -6.38 -27.39 -13.84
CA ALA A 383 -6.04 -26.02 -14.16
C ALA A 383 -5.17 -25.38 -13.06
N THR A 384 -4.08 -24.74 -13.44
CA THR A 384 -3.11 -24.13 -12.51
C THR A 384 -2.90 -22.66 -12.80
N SER A 385 -2.71 -21.86 -11.74
CA SER A 385 -2.32 -20.46 -11.86
C SER A 385 -0.83 -20.34 -12.19
N VAL A 386 -0.50 -19.43 -13.11
CA VAL A 386 0.90 -19.08 -13.41
C VAL A 386 1.36 -18.05 -12.39
N SER A 387 2.43 -18.37 -11.66
CA SER A 387 3.01 -17.46 -10.69
C SER A 387 3.91 -16.39 -11.34
N PHE A 388 4.07 -15.26 -10.67
CA PHE A 388 5.00 -14.21 -11.10
C PHE A 388 6.45 -14.72 -11.14
N ALA A 389 6.85 -15.48 -10.12
CA ALA A 389 8.15 -16.12 -10.08
C ALA A 389 8.37 -17.05 -11.29
N MET A 390 7.33 -17.76 -11.76
CA MET A 390 7.39 -18.59 -12.95
C MET A 390 7.69 -17.74 -14.20
N LEU A 391 7.00 -16.64 -14.38
CA LEU A 391 7.21 -15.73 -15.51
C LEU A 391 8.60 -15.09 -15.48
N LEU A 392 9.09 -14.71 -14.30
CA LEU A 392 10.45 -14.20 -14.14
C LEU A 392 11.51 -15.25 -14.57
N ASN A 393 11.29 -16.52 -14.22
CA ASN A 393 12.21 -17.58 -14.66
C ASN A 393 12.13 -17.83 -16.17
N LEU A 394 10.93 -17.75 -16.78
CA LEU A 394 10.82 -17.83 -18.24
C LEU A 394 11.56 -16.66 -18.92
N ALA A 395 11.41 -15.45 -18.43
CA ALA A 395 12.16 -14.29 -18.91
C ALA A 395 13.67 -14.48 -18.72
N ALA A 396 14.08 -15.01 -17.57
CA ALA A 396 15.49 -15.26 -17.26
C ALA A 396 16.12 -16.31 -18.18
N VAL A 397 15.45 -17.43 -18.42
CA VAL A 397 15.96 -18.50 -19.29
C VAL A 397 15.98 -18.09 -20.76
N ALA A 398 14.95 -17.35 -21.20
CA ALA A 398 14.90 -16.79 -22.55
C ALA A 398 15.86 -15.62 -22.73
N ASN A 399 16.35 -15.05 -21.63
CA ASN A 399 17.09 -13.80 -21.57
C ASN A 399 16.39 -12.68 -22.37
N SER A 400 15.09 -12.53 -22.15
CA SER A 400 14.22 -11.64 -22.95
C SER A 400 13.21 -10.95 -22.06
N ASP A 401 13.04 -9.65 -22.30
CA ASP A 401 12.00 -8.81 -21.74
C ASP A 401 10.81 -8.59 -22.70
N ASN A 402 10.75 -9.40 -23.77
CA ASN A 402 9.68 -9.33 -24.75
C ASN A 402 8.48 -10.20 -24.34
N PRO A 403 7.28 -9.62 -24.09
CA PRO A 403 6.08 -10.37 -23.74
C PRO A 403 5.72 -11.49 -24.71
N GLU A 404 5.93 -11.33 -26.02
CA GLU A 404 5.61 -12.34 -27.03
C GLU A 404 6.46 -13.61 -26.88
N VAL A 405 7.70 -13.48 -26.38
CA VAL A 405 8.55 -14.64 -26.07
C VAL A 405 7.95 -15.46 -24.92
N LEU A 406 7.50 -14.79 -23.86
CA LEU A 406 6.85 -15.45 -22.72
C LEU A 406 5.53 -16.10 -23.15
N TRP A 407 4.73 -15.39 -23.93
CA TRP A 407 3.49 -15.94 -24.51
C TRP A 407 3.74 -17.13 -25.44
N GLY A 408 4.90 -17.19 -26.09
CA GLY A 408 5.33 -18.36 -26.86
C GLY A 408 5.41 -19.62 -26.01
N PHE A 409 5.98 -19.54 -24.77
CA PHE A 409 6.01 -20.65 -23.82
C PHE A 409 4.61 -20.99 -23.28
N LEU A 410 3.84 -19.96 -22.89
CA LEU A 410 2.48 -20.16 -22.36
C LEU A 410 1.55 -20.87 -23.35
N ARG A 411 1.59 -20.46 -24.62
CA ARG A 411 0.79 -21.09 -25.70
C ARG A 411 1.24 -22.52 -26.00
N ARG A 412 2.52 -22.82 -25.87
CA ARG A 412 3.04 -24.19 -26.05
C ARG A 412 2.53 -25.10 -24.93
N TYR A 413 2.52 -24.60 -23.70
CA TYR A 413 2.01 -25.32 -22.55
C TYR A 413 0.47 -25.46 -22.61
N ALA A 414 -0.24 -24.39 -22.91
CA ALA A 414 -1.71 -24.32 -22.99
C ALA A 414 -2.14 -23.63 -24.30
N PRO A 415 -2.36 -24.41 -25.40
CA PRO A 415 -2.63 -23.83 -26.74
C PRO A 415 -3.82 -22.90 -26.82
N ALA A 416 -4.82 -23.05 -25.92
CA ALA A 416 -5.98 -22.16 -25.84
C ALA A 416 -5.70 -20.83 -25.13
N ALA A 417 -4.52 -20.65 -24.51
CA ALA A 417 -4.18 -19.44 -23.80
C ALA A 417 -3.80 -18.29 -24.75
N SER A 418 -4.35 -17.12 -24.48
CA SER A 418 -4.05 -15.91 -25.24
C SER A 418 -4.21 -14.66 -24.35
N PRO A 419 -3.58 -13.52 -24.71
CA PRO A 419 -3.82 -12.24 -24.04
C PRO A 419 -5.29 -11.85 -23.94
N GLN A 420 -6.08 -12.17 -24.96
CA GLN A 420 -7.51 -11.85 -25.04
C GLN A 420 -8.34 -12.68 -24.05
N ASN A 421 -7.99 -13.96 -23.87
CA ASN A 421 -8.70 -14.87 -22.98
C ASN A 421 -8.22 -14.78 -21.52
N HIS A 422 -6.98 -14.24 -21.31
CA HIS A 422 -6.32 -14.15 -20.01
C HIS A 422 -5.73 -12.74 -19.80
N PRO A 423 -6.58 -11.69 -19.72
CA PRO A 423 -6.12 -10.31 -19.71
C PRO A 423 -5.31 -9.93 -18.44
N ARG A 424 -5.56 -10.61 -17.30
CA ARG A 424 -4.76 -10.39 -16.10
C ARG A 424 -3.39 -11.08 -16.19
N LEU A 425 -3.35 -12.27 -16.78
CA LEU A 425 -2.09 -12.96 -17.07
C LEU A 425 -1.25 -12.15 -18.08
N ASP A 426 -1.89 -11.50 -19.06
CA ASP A 426 -1.19 -10.63 -20.00
C ASP A 426 -0.52 -9.44 -19.30
N LYS A 427 -1.25 -8.78 -18.40
CA LYS A 427 -0.66 -7.74 -17.55
C LYS A 427 0.49 -8.28 -16.69
N LEU A 428 0.31 -9.48 -16.11
CA LEU A 428 1.33 -10.12 -15.28
C LEU A 428 2.61 -10.43 -16.09
N VAL A 429 2.46 -10.87 -17.34
CA VAL A 429 3.57 -11.06 -18.28
C VAL A 429 4.31 -9.74 -18.52
N GLY A 430 3.58 -8.64 -18.77
CA GLY A 430 4.17 -7.32 -18.91
C GLY A 430 4.96 -6.87 -17.69
N TYR A 431 4.41 -7.06 -16.49
CA TYR A 431 5.10 -6.76 -15.23
C TYR A 431 6.36 -7.61 -15.03
N ALA A 432 6.30 -8.90 -15.37
CA ALA A 432 7.44 -9.80 -15.25
C ALA A 432 8.57 -9.39 -16.22
N CYS A 433 8.25 -9.01 -17.45
CA CYS A 433 9.22 -8.49 -18.41
C CYS A 433 9.90 -7.21 -17.91
N ALA A 434 9.12 -6.25 -17.39
CA ALA A 434 9.67 -5.02 -16.86
C ALA A 434 10.57 -5.28 -15.63
N TYR A 435 10.10 -6.11 -14.70
CA TYR A 435 10.89 -6.46 -13.50
C TYR A 435 12.17 -7.23 -13.86
N PHE A 436 12.09 -8.17 -14.81
CA PHE A 436 13.25 -8.90 -15.32
C PHE A 436 14.29 -7.94 -15.89
N ARG A 437 13.90 -7.04 -16.79
CA ARG A 437 14.78 -6.08 -17.44
C ARG A 437 15.54 -5.22 -16.42
N ASP A 438 14.81 -4.70 -15.41
CA ASP A 438 15.34 -3.68 -14.52
C ASP A 438 16.04 -4.25 -13.27
N PHE A 439 15.64 -5.44 -12.79
CA PHE A 439 16.15 -5.98 -11.53
C PHE A 439 16.77 -7.38 -11.60
N VAL A 440 16.40 -8.20 -12.57
CA VAL A 440 16.92 -9.58 -12.68
C VAL A 440 18.10 -9.64 -13.64
N ALA A 441 17.91 -9.18 -14.88
CA ALA A 441 18.94 -9.25 -15.92
C ALA A 441 20.29 -8.62 -15.49
N PRO A 442 20.32 -7.44 -14.83
CA PRO A 442 21.59 -6.82 -14.39
C PRO A 442 22.31 -7.59 -13.27
N LYS A 443 21.57 -8.45 -12.55
CA LYS A 443 22.10 -9.20 -11.38
C LYS A 443 22.44 -10.65 -11.68
N LYS A 444 22.13 -11.15 -12.87
CA LYS A 444 22.41 -12.54 -13.24
C LYS A 444 23.89 -12.85 -13.07
N ARG A 445 24.19 -14.00 -12.45
CA ARG A 445 25.56 -14.49 -12.22
C ARG A 445 25.61 -15.98 -12.50
N TYR A 446 25.94 -16.33 -13.71
CA TYR A 446 26.17 -17.73 -14.05
C TYR A 446 27.48 -18.24 -13.45
N ARG A 447 27.47 -19.46 -13.01
CA ARG A 447 28.67 -20.16 -12.59
C ARG A 447 28.83 -21.53 -13.28
N ALA A 448 30.03 -21.98 -13.41
CA ALA A 448 30.27 -23.35 -13.86
C ALA A 448 29.83 -24.38 -12.80
N ALA A 449 29.31 -25.49 -13.26
CA ALA A 449 29.03 -26.65 -12.41
C ALA A 449 30.32 -27.34 -12.00
N ASP A 450 30.42 -27.74 -10.73
CA ASP A 450 31.49 -28.63 -10.26
C ASP A 450 31.28 -30.06 -10.74
N GLU A 451 32.20 -30.98 -10.39
CA GLU A 451 32.18 -32.35 -10.89
C GLU A 451 30.92 -33.12 -10.45
N VAL A 452 30.50 -32.96 -9.19
CA VAL A 452 29.28 -33.59 -8.66
C VAL A 452 28.04 -33.01 -9.33
N GLU A 453 28.00 -31.70 -9.51
CA GLU A 453 26.90 -30.96 -10.15
C GLU A 453 26.78 -31.34 -11.64
N ARG A 454 27.91 -31.47 -12.34
CA ARG A 454 27.92 -31.90 -13.74
C ARG A 454 27.36 -33.31 -13.89
N ALA A 455 27.73 -34.24 -13.01
CA ALA A 455 27.17 -35.58 -13.00
C ALA A 455 25.66 -35.58 -12.71
N ALA A 456 25.22 -34.78 -11.74
CA ALA A 456 23.80 -34.63 -11.40
C ALA A 456 23.01 -34.06 -12.57
N LEU A 457 23.48 -32.99 -13.22
CA LEU A 457 22.83 -32.37 -14.38
C LEU A 457 22.76 -33.32 -15.58
N ALA A 458 23.78 -34.11 -15.83
CA ALA A 458 23.76 -35.13 -16.87
C ALA A 458 22.69 -36.19 -16.60
N GLN A 459 22.55 -36.66 -15.35
CA GLN A 459 21.51 -37.61 -14.95
C GLN A 459 20.09 -36.97 -15.07
N VAL A 460 19.95 -35.72 -14.67
CA VAL A 460 18.68 -34.97 -14.88
C VAL A 460 18.31 -34.95 -16.36
N SER A 461 19.24 -34.57 -17.25
CA SER A 461 19.00 -34.55 -18.70
C SER A 461 18.61 -35.91 -19.26
N GLU A 462 19.29 -36.97 -18.81
CA GLU A 462 19.00 -38.35 -19.25
C GLU A 462 17.60 -38.77 -18.79
N LEU A 463 17.28 -38.58 -17.50
CA LEU A 463 16.00 -38.97 -16.91
C LEU A 463 14.82 -38.19 -17.52
N LEU A 464 14.96 -36.88 -17.73
CA LEU A 464 13.98 -36.07 -18.45
C LEU A 464 13.72 -36.58 -19.87
N GLY A 465 14.76 -37.07 -20.57
CA GLY A 465 14.63 -37.64 -21.92
C GLY A 465 13.91 -38.99 -21.98
N ARG A 466 13.71 -39.65 -20.84
CA ARG A 466 12.97 -40.91 -20.71
C ARG A 466 11.51 -40.73 -20.29
N LEU A 467 11.14 -39.54 -19.87
CA LEU A 467 9.76 -39.25 -19.49
C LEU A 467 8.83 -39.32 -20.70
N PRO A 468 7.58 -39.77 -20.52
CA PRO A 468 6.58 -39.73 -21.57
C PRO A 468 6.32 -38.27 -22.03
N ALA A 469 5.85 -38.12 -23.26
CA ALA A 469 5.57 -36.77 -23.83
C ALA A 469 4.50 -35.99 -23.09
N ASP A 470 3.64 -36.69 -22.38
CA ASP A 470 2.54 -36.16 -21.56
C ASP A 470 2.87 -36.17 -20.05
N ALA A 471 4.14 -36.26 -19.69
CA ALA A 471 4.60 -36.25 -18.29
C ALA A 471 4.14 -34.95 -17.60
N THR A 472 3.51 -35.12 -16.43
CA THR A 472 3.01 -34.02 -15.64
C THR A 472 4.14 -33.25 -14.90
N ALA A 473 3.84 -32.05 -14.43
CA ALA A 473 4.77 -31.30 -13.56
C ALA A 473 5.18 -32.10 -12.30
N GLU A 474 4.30 -32.97 -11.80
CA GLU A 474 4.55 -33.87 -10.67
C GLU A 474 5.53 -34.98 -11.05
N ASP A 475 5.35 -35.62 -12.22
CA ASP A 475 6.24 -36.65 -12.73
C ASP A 475 7.66 -36.11 -12.94
N ILE A 476 7.76 -34.91 -13.51
CA ILE A 476 9.05 -34.21 -13.67
C ILE A 476 9.67 -33.92 -12.31
N GLN A 477 8.90 -33.45 -11.33
CA GLN A 477 9.41 -33.18 -10.00
C GLN A 477 9.89 -34.45 -9.29
N HIS A 478 9.17 -35.56 -9.44
CA HIS A 478 9.60 -36.85 -8.89
C HIS A 478 10.91 -37.33 -9.54
N ALA A 479 11.03 -37.20 -10.85
CA ALA A 479 12.27 -37.52 -11.56
C ALA A 479 13.49 -36.75 -11.02
N LEU A 480 13.30 -35.45 -10.73
CA LEU A 480 14.34 -34.63 -10.12
C LEU A 480 14.72 -35.10 -8.71
N TYR A 481 13.75 -35.51 -7.89
CA TYR A 481 14.00 -36.07 -6.56
C TYR A 481 14.75 -37.40 -6.67
N ASP A 482 14.46 -38.23 -7.66
CA ASP A 482 15.12 -39.55 -7.84
C ASP A 482 16.59 -39.40 -8.25
N VAL A 483 16.94 -38.34 -8.97
CA VAL A 483 18.36 -37.99 -9.23
C VAL A 483 19.05 -37.48 -7.97
N ALA A 484 18.39 -36.63 -7.17
CA ALA A 484 19.03 -35.97 -6.03
C ALA A 484 19.25 -36.91 -4.83
N ARG A 485 18.31 -37.84 -4.56
CA ARG A 485 18.32 -38.71 -3.36
C ARG A 485 19.56 -39.54 -3.17
N PRO A 486 20.15 -40.16 -4.22
CA PRO A 486 21.38 -40.96 -4.08
C PRO A 486 22.62 -40.11 -3.80
N ILE A 487 22.59 -38.82 -4.04
CA ILE A 487 23.76 -37.94 -3.94
C ILE A 487 23.86 -37.41 -2.50
N PRO A 488 24.89 -37.80 -1.72
CA PRO A 488 25.01 -37.47 -0.30
C PRO A 488 24.93 -35.97 -0.01
N ARG A 489 25.48 -35.12 -0.90
CA ARG A 489 25.47 -33.66 -0.81
C ARG A 489 24.07 -33.07 -0.80
N TYR A 490 23.09 -33.72 -1.44
CA TYR A 490 21.74 -33.23 -1.61
C TYR A 490 20.70 -33.92 -0.72
N GLN A 491 21.16 -34.78 0.22
CA GLN A 491 20.28 -35.47 1.15
C GLN A 491 19.87 -34.57 2.31
N ASP A 492 18.59 -34.64 2.71
CA ASP A 492 18.07 -34.05 3.93
C ASP A 492 17.49 -35.16 4.83
N LEU A 493 18.29 -35.61 5.78
CA LEU A 493 17.90 -36.63 6.76
C LEU A 493 16.96 -36.10 7.84
N LYS A 494 16.76 -34.75 7.94
CA LYS A 494 15.85 -34.11 8.89
C LYS A 494 14.48 -33.82 8.29
N ALA A 495 14.30 -34.06 6.99
CA ALA A 495 13.02 -33.85 6.33
C ALA A 495 11.95 -34.80 6.93
N LYS A 496 10.71 -34.28 7.02
CA LYS A 496 9.57 -35.06 7.53
C LYS A 496 9.38 -36.33 6.70
N GLY A 497 9.44 -37.48 7.34
CA GLY A 497 9.31 -38.81 6.68
C GLY A 497 10.57 -39.33 6.00
N ALA A 498 11.72 -38.67 6.17
CA ALA A 498 13.00 -39.20 5.68
C ALA A 498 13.45 -40.43 6.49
N THR A 499 14.02 -41.42 5.78
CA THR A 499 14.69 -42.59 6.37
C THR A 499 16.10 -42.70 5.76
N ALA A 500 16.91 -43.57 6.33
CA ALA A 500 18.26 -43.84 5.79
C ALA A 500 18.19 -44.42 4.36
N GLU A 501 17.18 -45.24 4.07
CA GLU A 501 16.95 -45.85 2.75
C GLU A 501 16.27 -44.88 1.77
N ARG A 502 15.51 -43.88 2.29
CA ARG A 502 14.80 -42.87 1.49
C ARG A 502 14.98 -41.48 2.10
N PRO A 503 16.16 -40.88 1.95
CA PRO A 503 16.39 -39.51 2.45
C PRO A 503 15.54 -38.50 1.75
N GLY A 504 15.23 -37.41 2.44
CA GLY A 504 14.67 -36.18 1.82
C GLY A 504 15.69 -35.55 0.87
N VAL A 505 15.26 -34.61 0.07
CA VAL A 505 16.11 -33.83 -0.84
C VAL A 505 16.24 -32.40 -0.33
N SER A 506 17.47 -31.95 -0.18
CA SER A 506 17.83 -30.60 0.23
C SER A 506 17.52 -29.58 -0.88
N ASN A 507 17.12 -28.37 -0.48
CA ASN A 507 16.98 -27.26 -1.41
C ASN A 507 18.27 -26.90 -2.16
N GLU A 508 19.44 -27.30 -1.68
CA GLU A 508 20.72 -27.06 -2.35
C GLU A 508 20.76 -27.64 -3.76
N PHE A 509 20.09 -28.78 -3.99
CA PHE A 509 19.99 -29.37 -5.32
C PHE A 509 19.28 -28.47 -6.30
N PHE A 510 18.14 -27.90 -5.89
CA PHE A 510 17.36 -26.98 -6.73
C PHE A 510 18.08 -25.65 -6.92
N ASN A 511 18.66 -25.10 -5.86
CA ASN A 511 19.45 -23.87 -5.92
C ASN A 511 20.66 -24.01 -6.86
N MET A 512 21.32 -25.18 -6.88
CA MET A 512 22.39 -25.49 -7.83
C MET A 512 21.87 -25.38 -9.27
N ILE A 513 20.75 -26.00 -9.57
CA ILE A 513 20.16 -25.96 -10.93
C ILE A 513 19.86 -24.50 -11.35
N TYR A 514 19.27 -23.70 -10.46
CA TYR A 514 19.02 -22.27 -10.73
C TYR A 514 20.32 -21.49 -10.95
N ALA A 515 21.32 -21.68 -10.12
CA ALA A 515 22.58 -20.97 -10.23
C ALA A 515 23.36 -21.31 -11.53
N VAL A 516 23.32 -22.55 -11.93
CA VAL A 516 24.06 -23.03 -13.12
C VAL A 516 23.31 -22.73 -14.41
N LEU A 517 21.99 -22.93 -14.45
CA LEU A 517 21.22 -22.82 -15.68
C LEU A 517 20.66 -21.41 -15.90
N LEU A 518 20.32 -20.66 -14.85
CA LEU A 518 19.62 -19.39 -14.94
C LEU A 518 20.44 -18.20 -14.42
N GLY A 519 21.54 -18.47 -13.70
CA GLY A 519 22.34 -17.41 -13.07
C GLY A 519 21.64 -16.76 -11.87
N GLU A 520 20.73 -17.51 -11.20
CA GLU A 520 19.93 -17.08 -10.07
C GLU A 520 20.10 -18.00 -8.87
N GLU A 521 19.91 -17.48 -7.65
CA GLU A 521 20.09 -18.27 -6.42
C GLU A 521 18.90 -19.17 -6.09
N ARG A 522 17.70 -18.80 -6.54
CA ARG A 522 16.42 -19.46 -6.20
C ARG A 522 15.41 -19.30 -7.32
N GLY A 523 14.39 -20.16 -7.30
CA GLY A 523 13.26 -20.07 -8.24
C GLY A 523 12.04 -20.85 -7.75
N PRO A 524 10.95 -20.92 -8.57
CA PRO A 524 9.75 -21.68 -8.27
C PRO A 524 9.99 -23.20 -8.29
N ARG A 525 8.92 -23.97 -8.04
CA ARG A 525 8.98 -25.44 -8.13
C ARG A 525 9.47 -25.88 -9.52
N LEU A 526 10.61 -26.56 -9.56
CA LEU A 526 11.33 -26.82 -10.80
C LEU A 526 10.56 -27.73 -11.77
N GLY A 527 9.78 -28.69 -11.24
CA GLY A 527 8.93 -29.54 -12.08
C GLY A 527 7.91 -28.74 -12.89
N SER A 528 7.23 -27.79 -12.25
CA SER A 528 6.29 -26.88 -12.91
C SER A 528 6.98 -25.96 -13.91
N PHE A 529 8.19 -25.47 -13.57
CA PHE A 529 8.98 -24.66 -14.48
C PHE A 529 9.38 -25.45 -15.75
N ILE A 530 9.89 -26.68 -15.59
CA ILE A 530 10.29 -27.51 -16.72
C ILE A 530 9.09 -27.90 -17.60
N ALA A 531 7.92 -28.19 -16.99
CA ALA A 531 6.71 -28.47 -17.74
C ALA A 531 6.31 -27.29 -18.65
N LEU A 532 6.42 -26.06 -18.13
CA LEU A 532 6.09 -24.85 -18.87
C LEU A 532 7.18 -24.46 -19.89
N TYR A 533 8.45 -24.53 -19.51
CA TYR A 533 9.57 -24.19 -20.38
C TYR A 533 9.76 -25.22 -21.50
N GLY A 534 9.59 -26.48 -21.18
CA GLY A 534 9.74 -27.62 -22.08
C GLY A 534 10.89 -28.55 -21.68
N VAL A 535 10.63 -29.84 -21.74
CA VAL A 535 11.65 -30.88 -21.42
C VAL A 535 12.80 -30.83 -22.42
N ALA A 536 12.53 -30.71 -23.72
CA ALA A 536 13.55 -30.63 -24.76
C ALA A 536 14.43 -29.37 -24.60
N GLU A 537 13.80 -28.22 -24.32
CA GLU A 537 14.50 -26.97 -24.09
C GLU A 537 15.35 -27.00 -22.82
N THR A 538 14.86 -27.63 -21.75
CA THR A 538 15.64 -27.82 -20.51
C THR A 538 16.85 -28.68 -20.76
N ARG A 539 16.72 -29.76 -21.50
CA ARG A 539 17.86 -30.63 -21.87
C ARG A 539 18.88 -29.88 -22.73
N ALA A 540 18.45 -29.08 -23.68
CA ALA A 540 19.32 -28.22 -24.49
C ALA A 540 20.05 -27.19 -23.61
N LEU A 541 19.37 -26.60 -22.62
CA LEU A 541 19.98 -25.66 -21.68
C LEU A 541 21.03 -26.34 -20.78
N ILE A 542 20.75 -27.56 -20.28
CA ILE A 542 21.71 -28.38 -19.54
C ILE A 542 22.93 -28.67 -20.39
N ALA A 543 22.76 -29.03 -21.66
CA ALA A 543 23.89 -29.30 -22.57
C ALA A 543 24.80 -28.06 -22.72
N LYS A 544 24.23 -26.86 -22.88
CA LYS A 544 24.99 -25.60 -22.91
C LYS A 544 25.74 -25.32 -21.60
N ALA A 545 25.10 -25.58 -20.46
CA ALA A 545 25.74 -25.44 -19.16
C ALA A 545 26.93 -26.40 -18.99
N LEU A 546 26.76 -27.67 -19.38
CA LEU A 546 27.81 -28.69 -19.33
C LEU A 546 28.97 -28.38 -20.31
N ALA A 547 28.71 -27.74 -21.43
CA ALA A 547 29.72 -27.21 -22.34
C ALA A 547 30.42 -25.94 -21.83
N GLY A 548 29.95 -25.36 -20.73
CA GLY A 548 30.47 -24.13 -20.13
C GLY A 548 30.10 -22.85 -20.89
N GLU A 549 29.16 -22.93 -21.81
CA GLU A 549 28.74 -21.80 -22.65
C GLU A 549 28.02 -20.71 -21.84
N LEU A 550 27.18 -21.09 -20.83
CA LEU A 550 26.43 -20.16 -20.01
C LEU A 550 27.36 -19.34 -19.09
N ALA A 551 28.39 -19.97 -18.52
CA ALA A 551 29.32 -19.25 -17.63
C ALA A 551 30.32 -18.36 -18.38
N LYS A 552 30.49 -18.54 -19.69
CA LYS A 552 31.33 -17.67 -20.53
C LYS A 552 30.60 -16.48 -21.08
N ALA A 553 29.26 -16.52 -21.13
CA ALA A 553 28.39 -15.45 -21.62
C ALA A 553 28.07 -14.39 -20.54
N ALA A 554 28.48 -14.59 -19.31
CA ALA A 554 28.36 -13.69 -18.16
C ALA A 554 29.68 -12.94 -17.97
#